data_c47e4d67865c1451051f635297f10c6e
#
_entry.id   c47e4d67865c1451051f635297f10c6e
#
_cell.length_a   1.000
_cell.length_b   1.000
_cell.length_c   1.000
_cell.angle_alpha   90.00
_cell.angle_beta   90.00
_cell.angle_gamma   90.00
#
_symmetry.space_group_name_H-M   'P 1'
#
loop_
_entity.id
_entity.type
_entity.pdbx_description
1 polymer ?
#
loop_
_entity_poly.entity_id
_entity_poly.type
_entity_poly.pdbx_seq_one_letter_code
_entity_poly.pdbx_strand_id
1 'polypeptide(L)'
;MSKRLRHASVVQLMAALEQHLLSLTTVASLWVRMIDAKALPVGGSSKDRDAAWGRGSGSIQRGYKFYAVWGDGPLPIAWGLAPMNVSEQRMAQWLIPTLPGEGYLLGDKYYDNNKLFDLAGEAGYQLIAPKQKPGTGLGHQRQSPYRLRSIELRGRSFGKALYRCRIQIEHCFAHLAAWVGGLEPLPFWVRRFHRVRNWVHAKLILYAVKQMRSQLIAIE
;
A
#
# COMPACT_ATOMS: atom_id res chain seq x y z
N MET A 1 -4.99 -4.00 -24.30
CA MET A 1 -6.10 -4.36 -23.39
C MET A 1 -7.42 -4.11 -24.11
N SER A 2 -8.24 -5.15 -24.27
CA SER A 2 -9.49 -5.10 -25.04
C SER A 2 -10.46 -4.06 -24.50
N LYS A 3 -11.30 -3.48 -25.36
CA LYS A 3 -12.44 -2.62 -24.95
C LYS A 3 -13.33 -3.35 -23.91
N ARG A 4 -13.45 -4.67 -23.99
CA ARG A 4 -14.24 -5.52 -23.08
C ARG A 4 -13.78 -5.42 -21.62
N LEU A 5 -12.48 -5.35 -21.35
CA LEU A 5 -11.95 -5.23 -19.97
C LEU A 5 -12.18 -3.86 -19.32
N ARG A 6 -12.69 -2.88 -20.07
CA ARG A 6 -13.07 -1.56 -19.56
C ARG A 6 -14.56 -1.41 -19.34
N HIS A 7 -15.34 -2.43 -19.67
CA HIS A 7 -16.78 -2.42 -19.47
C HIS A 7 -17.10 -2.36 -17.96
N ALA A 8 -18.07 -1.54 -17.60
CA ALA A 8 -18.43 -1.32 -16.19
C ALA A 8 -18.70 -2.64 -15.45
N SER A 9 -19.40 -3.58 -16.10
CA SER A 9 -19.69 -4.89 -15.52
C SER A 9 -18.43 -5.71 -15.19
N VAL A 10 -17.36 -5.62 -16.01
CA VAL A 10 -16.09 -6.31 -15.72
C VAL A 10 -15.39 -5.68 -14.53
N VAL A 11 -15.40 -4.34 -14.45
CA VAL A 11 -14.82 -3.63 -13.30
C VAL A 11 -15.59 -3.96 -12.02
N GLN A 12 -16.92 -4.00 -12.08
CA GLN A 12 -17.77 -4.40 -10.95
C GLN A 12 -17.55 -5.85 -10.54
N LEU A 13 -17.45 -6.78 -11.50
CA LEU A 13 -17.14 -8.18 -11.22
C LEU A 13 -15.79 -8.33 -10.52
N MET A 14 -14.76 -7.63 -10.98
CA MET A 14 -13.45 -7.63 -10.34
C MET A 14 -13.52 -7.09 -8.90
N ALA A 15 -14.29 -6.02 -8.67
CA ALA A 15 -14.47 -5.48 -7.33
C ALA A 15 -15.24 -6.45 -6.42
N ALA A 16 -16.30 -7.10 -6.92
CA ALA A 16 -17.05 -8.10 -6.17
C ALA A 16 -16.17 -9.32 -5.82
N LEU A 17 -15.35 -9.78 -6.76
CA LEU A 17 -14.41 -10.88 -6.53
C LEU A 17 -13.35 -10.50 -5.49
N GLU A 18 -12.79 -9.29 -5.54
CA GLU A 18 -11.86 -8.79 -4.53
C GLU A 18 -12.50 -8.80 -3.13
N GLN A 19 -13.73 -8.28 -3.00
CA GLN A 19 -14.45 -8.28 -1.72
C GLN A 19 -14.73 -9.69 -1.23
N HIS A 20 -15.10 -10.60 -2.11
CA HIS A 20 -15.29 -12.00 -1.76
C HIS A 20 -13.99 -12.65 -1.28
N LEU A 21 -12.88 -12.45 -1.98
CA LEU A 21 -11.57 -12.95 -1.55
C LEU A 21 -11.15 -12.35 -0.21
N LEU A 22 -11.38 -11.06 0.01
CA LEU A 22 -11.14 -10.42 1.31
C LEU A 22 -11.98 -11.07 2.41
N SER A 23 -13.25 -11.38 2.18
CA SER A 23 -14.13 -12.01 3.18
C SER A 23 -13.68 -13.44 3.54
N LEU A 24 -13.06 -14.16 2.61
CA LEU A 24 -12.51 -15.50 2.87
C LEU A 24 -11.22 -15.48 3.69
N THR A 25 -10.50 -14.36 3.68
CA THR A 25 -9.19 -14.23 4.33
C THR A 25 -9.25 -13.56 5.71
N THR A 26 -10.44 -13.20 6.14
CA THR A 26 -10.63 -12.59 7.46
C THR A 26 -10.37 -13.61 8.54
N VAL A 27 -9.31 -13.40 9.34
CA VAL A 27 -9.31 -13.69 10.78
C VAL A 27 -7.92 -13.74 11.42
N ALA A 28 -6.85 -13.75 10.67
CA ALA A 28 -5.55 -13.61 11.32
C ALA A 28 -5.37 -12.15 11.77
N SER A 29 -4.94 -11.97 12.98
CA SER A 29 -4.55 -10.73 13.66
C SER A 29 -4.75 -9.41 12.91
N LEU A 30 -5.91 -8.80 13.05
CA LEU A 30 -6.24 -7.49 12.47
C LEU A 30 -5.53 -6.30 13.14
N TRP A 31 -4.66 -6.56 14.12
CA TRP A 31 -4.04 -5.54 14.96
C TRP A 31 -2.86 -4.81 14.33
N VAL A 32 -2.21 -5.41 13.33
CA VAL A 32 -1.03 -4.83 12.69
C VAL A 32 -1.25 -4.70 11.21
N ARG A 33 -1.11 -3.49 10.70
CA ARG A 33 -1.19 -3.16 9.29
C ARG A 33 0.02 -2.39 8.87
N MET A 34 0.37 -2.49 7.61
CA MET A 34 1.54 -1.82 7.04
C MET A 34 1.10 -1.01 5.83
N ILE A 35 1.56 0.24 5.76
CA ILE A 35 1.30 1.14 4.63
C ILE A 35 2.60 1.46 3.91
N ASP A 36 2.59 1.31 2.59
CA ASP A 36 3.73 1.65 1.75
C ASP A 36 3.30 1.86 0.29
N ALA A 37 4.25 2.24 -0.57
CA ALA A 37 4.01 2.47 -1.98
C ALA A 37 5.05 1.78 -2.86
N LYS A 38 4.59 1.27 -3.99
CA LYS A 38 5.41 0.63 -5.03
C LYS A 38 5.39 1.46 -6.30
N ALA A 39 6.56 1.87 -6.79
CA ALA A 39 6.68 2.54 -8.08
C ALA A 39 6.38 1.56 -9.23
N LEU A 40 5.65 2.04 -10.23
CA LEU A 40 5.33 1.33 -11.46
C LEU A 40 5.80 2.17 -12.67
N PRO A 41 7.06 2.07 -13.06
CA PRO A 41 7.62 2.87 -14.14
C PRO A 41 7.07 2.47 -15.51
N VAL A 42 6.89 3.45 -16.38
CA VAL A 42 6.49 3.26 -17.79
C VAL A 42 7.61 3.53 -18.78
N GLY A 43 8.79 3.92 -18.29
CA GLY A 43 9.92 4.36 -19.10
C GLY A 43 9.85 5.83 -19.51
N GLY A 44 11.04 6.46 -19.62
CA GLY A 44 11.18 7.90 -19.92
C GLY A 44 10.61 8.32 -21.28
N SER A 45 10.76 7.48 -22.30
CA SER A 45 10.28 7.71 -23.67
C SER A 45 8.78 7.39 -23.86
N SER A 46 8.08 6.98 -22.83
CA SER A 46 6.67 6.64 -22.93
C SER A 46 5.81 7.85 -23.30
N LYS A 47 4.89 7.67 -24.26
CA LYS A 47 3.87 8.67 -24.64
C LYS A 47 2.63 8.63 -23.77
N ASP A 48 2.69 7.98 -22.60
CA ASP A 48 1.57 7.91 -21.66
C ASP A 48 1.32 9.30 -21.02
N ARG A 49 0.19 9.92 -21.38
CA ARG A 49 -0.15 11.28 -20.93
C ARG A 49 -0.57 11.33 -19.45
N ASP A 50 -0.99 10.21 -18.88
CA ASP A 50 -1.46 10.13 -17.50
C ASP A 50 -0.32 9.80 -16.53
N ALA A 51 0.83 9.35 -17.04
CA ALA A 51 2.03 9.09 -16.27
C ALA A 51 2.80 10.36 -15.96
N ALA A 52 3.20 10.56 -14.71
CA ALA A 52 3.98 11.71 -14.28
C ALA A 52 5.41 11.33 -13.89
N TRP A 53 6.30 12.31 -13.88
CA TRP A 53 7.62 12.20 -13.29
C TRP A 53 7.53 12.34 -11.76
N GLY A 54 8.23 11.50 -11.04
CA GLY A 54 8.27 11.54 -9.58
C GLY A 54 9.32 10.60 -9.03
N ARG A 55 9.47 10.60 -7.71
CA ARG A 55 10.42 9.73 -7.02
C ARG A 55 9.93 8.29 -7.06
N GLY A 56 10.68 7.43 -7.73
CA GLY A 56 10.52 5.99 -7.73
C GLY A 56 11.53 5.30 -6.80
N SER A 57 11.82 4.03 -7.05
CA SER A 57 12.83 3.26 -6.33
C SER A 57 14.23 3.78 -6.69
N GLY A 58 14.82 4.59 -5.83
CA GLY A 58 16.20 5.11 -5.96
C GLY A 58 16.42 6.28 -6.92
N SER A 59 15.52 6.57 -7.85
CA SER A 59 15.68 7.63 -8.85
C SER A 59 14.36 8.33 -9.21
N ILE A 60 14.46 9.42 -9.97
CA ILE A 60 13.29 10.06 -10.59
C ILE A 60 12.90 9.23 -11.81
N GLN A 61 11.64 8.79 -11.85
CA GLN A 61 11.10 7.93 -12.88
C GLN A 61 9.75 8.46 -13.37
N ARG A 62 9.38 8.12 -14.60
CA ARG A 62 8.05 8.41 -15.13
C ARG A 62 7.15 7.20 -14.99
N GLY A 63 5.95 7.39 -14.43
CA GLY A 63 5.02 6.26 -14.24
C GLY A 63 3.91 6.56 -13.26
N TYR A 64 3.57 5.52 -12.53
CA TYR A 64 2.54 5.50 -11.50
C TYR A 64 3.13 4.99 -10.19
N LYS A 65 2.39 5.20 -9.09
CA LYS A 65 2.63 4.53 -7.82
C LYS A 65 1.38 3.74 -7.43
N PHE A 66 1.60 2.51 -7.03
CA PHE A 66 0.64 1.67 -6.35
C PHE A 66 0.85 1.82 -4.85
N TYR A 67 -0.19 2.23 -4.14
CA TYR A 67 -0.20 2.42 -2.70
C TYR A 67 -1.07 1.36 -2.08
N ALA A 68 -0.62 0.76 -0.98
CA ALA A 68 -1.37 -0.30 -0.35
C ALA A 68 -1.25 -0.26 1.17
N VAL A 69 -2.32 -0.66 1.83
CA VAL A 69 -2.33 -1.04 3.25
C VAL A 69 -2.52 -2.54 3.31
N TRP A 70 -1.53 -3.23 3.86
CA TRP A 70 -1.52 -4.67 3.98
C TRP A 70 -1.65 -5.10 5.44
N GLY A 71 -2.29 -6.25 5.68
CA GLY A 71 -2.28 -7.03 6.91
C GLY A 71 -1.70 -8.42 6.63
N ASP A 72 -2.17 -9.42 7.33
CA ASP A 72 -1.67 -10.80 7.20
C ASP A 72 -2.27 -11.56 6.00
N GLY A 73 -3.24 -10.97 5.30
CA GLY A 73 -3.92 -11.60 4.18
C GLY A 73 -3.17 -11.50 2.85
N PRO A 74 -3.58 -12.29 1.84
CA PRO A 74 -2.99 -12.28 0.51
C PRO A 74 -3.37 -11.04 -0.31
N LEU A 75 -4.35 -10.25 0.12
CA LEU A 75 -4.77 -9.00 -0.51
C LEU A 75 -4.50 -7.80 0.37
N PRO A 76 -4.18 -6.64 -0.21
CA PRO A 76 -4.21 -5.39 0.53
C PRO A 76 -5.64 -5.10 0.99
N ILE A 77 -5.77 -4.61 2.22
CA ILE A 77 -7.06 -4.24 2.82
C ILE A 77 -7.62 -2.97 2.16
N ALA A 78 -6.72 -2.07 1.81
CA ALA A 78 -7.02 -0.87 1.04
C ALA A 78 -5.87 -0.59 0.07
N TRP A 79 -6.21 -0.12 -1.13
CA TRP A 79 -5.19 0.24 -2.11
C TRP A 79 -5.62 1.38 -3.01
N GLY A 80 -4.65 2.04 -3.59
CA GLY A 80 -4.85 3.10 -4.56
C GLY A 80 -3.75 3.14 -5.62
N LEU A 81 -4.06 3.81 -6.72
CA LEU A 81 -3.11 4.08 -7.78
C LEU A 81 -3.14 5.57 -8.09
N ALA A 82 -1.98 6.17 -8.29
CA ALA A 82 -1.88 7.55 -8.74
C ALA A 82 -0.67 7.75 -9.67
N PRO A 83 -0.60 8.86 -10.41
CA PRO A 83 0.62 9.25 -11.11
C PRO A 83 1.80 9.38 -10.14
N MET A 84 3.03 9.15 -10.63
CA MET A 84 4.25 9.04 -9.80
C MET A 84 4.53 10.26 -8.91
N ASN A 85 4.04 11.45 -9.31
CA ASN A 85 4.23 12.70 -8.56
C ASN A 85 3.30 12.87 -7.35
N VAL A 86 2.33 11.99 -7.17
CA VAL A 86 1.48 12.02 -5.97
C VAL A 86 2.28 11.49 -4.78
N SER A 87 2.31 12.24 -3.69
CA SER A 87 3.05 11.85 -2.48
C SER A 87 2.34 10.73 -1.71
N GLU A 88 3.13 9.94 -1.00
CA GLU A 88 2.62 8.88 -0.12
C GLU A 88 1.72 9.43 0.98
N GLN A 89 2.10 10.59 1.54
CA GLN A 89 1.28 11.27 2.54
C GLN A 89 -0.11 11.68 2.02
N ARG A 90 -0.18 12.17 0.78
CA ARG A 90 -1.46 12.54 0.17
C ARG A 90 -2.35 11.31 -0.05
N MET A 91 -1.78 10.22 -0.51
CA MET A 91 -2.54 8.98 -0.72
C MET A 91 -2.95 8.36 0.62
N ALA A 92 -2.09 8.40 1.64
CA ALA A 92 -2.41 7.93 2.98
C ALA A 92 -3.63 8.65 3.58
N GLN A 93 -3.79 9.96 3.31
CA GLN A 93 -4.97 10.72 3.76
C GLN A 93 -6.29 10.17 3.17
N TRP A 94 -6.24 9.48 2.05
CA TRP A 94 -7.42 8.85 1.43
C TRP A 94 -7.60 7.39 1.87
N LEU A 95 -6.50 6.66 2.05
CA LEU A 95 -6.57 5.24 2.41
C LEU A 95 -6.87 5.02 3.89
N ILE A 96 -6.25 5.79 4.80
CA ILE A 96 -6.40 5.58 6.24
C ILE A 96 -7.87 5.62 6.71
N PRO A 97 -8.71 6.60 6.29
CA PRO A 97 -10.11 6.65 6.71
C PRO A 97 -10.98 5.48 6.23
N THR A 98 -10.51 4.72 5.24
CA THR A 98 -11.25 3.56 4.70
C THR A 98 -10.90 2.25 5.39
N LEU A 99 -9.93 2.25 6.30
CA LEU A 99 -9.48 1.04 6.98
C LEU A 99 -10.52 0.57 8.00
N PRO A 100 -10.90 -0.70 7.97
CA PRO A 100 -11.80 -1.27 8.96
C PRO A 100 -11.05 -1.65 10.24
N GLY A 101 -11.73 -1.57 11.39
CA GLY A 101 -11.19 -2.00 12.68
C GLY A 101 -10.24 -0.99 13.32
N GLU A 102 -9.33 -1.46 14.14
CA GLU A 102 -8.39 -0.67 14.95
C GLU A 102 -7.04 -1.38 15.09
N GLY A 103 -6.04 -0.71 15.67
CA GLY A 103 -4.75 -1.32 15.99
C GLY A 103 -3.54 -0.46 15.65
N TYR A 104 -2.52 -1.07 15.07
CA TYR A 104 -1.27 -0.41 14.70
C TYR A 104 -1.14 -0.31 13.19
N LEU A 105 -0.76 0.87 12.70
CA LEU A 105 -0.43 1.12 11.29
C LEU A 105 1.07 1.43 11.19
N LEU A 106 1.84 0.62 10.48
CA LEU A 106 3.28 0.78 10.35
C LEU A 106 3.60 1.45 9.02
N GLY A 107 4.27 2.58 9.06
CA GLY A 107 4.75 3.29 7.88
C GLY A 107 6.25 3.59 7.95
N ASP A 108 6.84 3.99 6.84
CA ASP A 108 8.21 4.45 6.82
C ASP A 108 8.33 5.91 7.32
N LYS A 109 9.52 6.48 7.27
CA LYS A 109 9.78 7.86 7.73
C LYS A 109 9.03 8.94 6.94
N TYR A 110 8.58 8.65 5.72
CA TYR A 110 7.80 9.60 4.92
C TYR A 110 6.38 9.78 5.44
N TYR A 111 5.89 8.85 6.28
CA TYR A 111 4.61 9.00 6.98
C TYR A 111 4.70 9.80 8.28
N ASP A 112 5.90 10.27 8.71
CA ASP A 112 6.09 11.12 9.91
C ASP A 112 5.53 12.52 9.67
N ASN A 113 4.23 12.68 9.82
CA ASN A 113 3.48 13.92 9.62
C ASN A 113 2.34 14.01 10.65
N ASN A 114 2.26 15.11 11.39
CA ASN A 114 1.26 15.31 12.45
C ASN A 114 -0.17 15.02 11.97
N LYS A 115 -0.54 15.54 10.79
CA LYS A 115 -1.87 15.32 10.21
C LYS A 115 -2.18 13.84 9.96
N LEU A 116 -1.19 13.06 9.54
CA LEU A 116 -1.38 11.61 9.32
C LEU A 116 -1.51 10.85 10.64
N PHE A 117 -0.78 11.27 11.68
CA PHE A 117 -0.93 10.70 13.00
C PHE A 117 -2.32 10.95 13.59
N ASP A 118 -2.83 12.20 13.47
CA ASP A 118 -4.17 12.55 13.93
C ASP A 118 -5.22 11.76 13.15
N LEU A 119 -5.13 11.72 11.83
CA LEU A 119 -6.05 10.99 10.96
C LEU A 119 -6.06 9.48 11.26
N ALA A 120 -4.89 8.88 11.51
CA ALA A 120 -4.81 7.48 11.89
C ALA A 120 -5.46 7.24 13.26
N GLY A 121 -5.23 8.14 14.22
CA GLY A 121 -5.86 8.07 15.54
C GLY A 121 -7.38 8.18 15.49
N GLU A 122 -7.91 9.09 14.68
CA GLU A 122 -9.35 9.23 14.41
C GLU A 122 -9.94 7.97 13.76
N ALA A 123 -9.17 7.27 12.93
CA ALA A 123 -9.56 6.01 12.31
C ALA A 123 -9.34 4.77 13.21
N GLY A 124 -8.97 4.95 14.50
CA GLY A 124 -8.73 3.86 15.44
C GLY A 124 -7.33 3.25 15.41
N TYR A 125 -6.39 3.86 14.64
CA TYR A 125 -5.04 3.31 14.48
C TYR A 125 -3.98 4.15 15.16
N GLN A 126 -3.07 3.49 15.88
CA GLN A 126 -1.80 4.09 16.27
C GLN A 126 -0.80 3.96 15.11
N LEU A 127 -0.60 5.04 14.34
CA LEU A 127 0.47 5.07 13.34
C LEU A 127 1.84 4.99 14.03
N ILE A 128 2.72 4.15 13.52
CA ILE A 128 4.11 4.04 13.96
C ILE A 128 5.02 4.29 12.76
N ALA A 129 5.72 5.40 12.80
CA ALA A 129 6.68 5.79 11.78
C ALA A 129 7.96 6.34 12.42
N PRO A 130 9.15 6.12 11.83
CA PRO A 130 10.37 6.77 12.26
C PRO A 130 10.29 8.28 12.06
N LYS A 131 10.96 9.04 12.93
CA LYS A 131 11.14 10.49 12.69
C LYS A 131 11.79 10.71 11.33
N GLN A 132 11.23 11.62 10.55
CA GLN A 132 11.78 11.98 9.23
C GLN A 132 13.20 12.55 9.36
N LYS A 133 13.46 13.30 10.43
CA LYS A 133 14.76 13.84 10.77
C LYS A 133 15.21 13.28 12.12
N PRO A 134 15.92 12.14 12.14
CA PRO A 134 16.49 11.59 13.39
C PRO A 134 17.49 12.60 14.01
N GLY A 135 17.54 12.65 15.33
CA GLY A 135 18.46 13.55 16.05
C GLY A 135 18.01 15.00 16.18
N THR A 136 17.00 15.46 15.44
CA THR A 136 16.45 16.80 15.62
C THR A 136 15.39 16.82 16.71
N GLY A 137 15.23 17.96 17.41
CA GLY A 137 14.09 18.20 18.30
C GLY A 137 12.74 18.16 17.56
N LEU A 138 11.65 18.25 18.30
CA LEU A 138 10.29 18.26 17.73
C LEU A 138 9.88 19.65 17.21
N GLY A 139 10.70 20.67 17.46
CA GLY A 139 10.41 22.07 17.12
C GLY A 139 9.36 22.69 18.06
N HIS A 140 8.97 23.93 17.75
CA HIS A 140 8.01 24.70 18.57
C HIS A 140 6.55 24.49 18.13
N GLN A 141 6.29 23.74 17.04
CA GLN A 141 4.94 23.48 16.56
C GLN A 141 4.23 22.47 17.46
N ARG A 142 2.91 22.63 17.58
CA ARG A 142 2.06 21.64 18.24
C ARG A 142 2.29 20.26 17.62
N GLN A 143 2.57 19.28 18.47
CA GLN A 143 2.73 17.91 18.07
C GLN A 143 1.43 17.14 18.28
N SER A 144 1.10 16.23 17.35
CA SER A 144 0.03 15.26 17.52
C SER A 144 0.33 14.37 18.74
N PRO A 145 -0.63 14.14 19.65
CA PRO A 145 -0.47 13.19 20.75
C PRO A 145 -0.15 11.77 20.25
N TYR A 146 -0.72 11.37 19.14
CA TYR A 146 -0.43 10.08 18.50
C TYR A 146 1.00 10.00 17.96
N ARG A 147 1.56 11.13 17.47
CA ARG A 147 2.96 11.21 17.08
C ARG A 147 3.90 11.05 18.26
N LEU A 148 3.63 11.73 19.35
CA LEU A 148 4.42 11.63 20.59
C LEU A 148 4.38 10.19 21.11
N ARG A 149 3.22 9.54 21.12
CA ARG A 149 3.07 8.13 21.49
C ARG A 149 3.85 7.21 20.54
N SER A 150 3.87 7.48 19.24
CA SER A 150 4.68 6.72 18.27
C SER A 150 6.17 6.79 18.59
N ILE A 151 6.68 7.99 18.92
CA ILE A 151 8.07 8.20 19.29
C ILE A 151 8.42 7.43 20.57
N GLU A 152 7.55 7.49 21.59
CA GLU A 152 7.70 6.77 22.84
C GLU A 152 7.73 5.24 22.62
N LEU A 153 6.74 4.72 21.90
CA LEU A 153 6.64 3.29 21.59
C LEU A 153 7.89 2.79 20.88
N ARG A 154 8.39 3.53 19.93
CA ARG A 154 9.62 3.16 19.20
C ARG A 154 10.88 3.15 20.07
N GLY A 155 10.88 3.86 21.18
CA GLY A 155 11.94 3.78 22.20
C GLY A 155 11.92 2.46 22.99
N ARG A 156 10.75 1.83 23.12
CA ARG A 156 10.53 0.61 23.92
C ARG A 156 10.79 -0.66 23.10
N SER A 157 11.10 -1.77 23.80
CA SER A 157 11.31 -3.10 23.17
C SER A 157 10.10 -3.56 22.35
N PHE A 158 8.91 -3.42 22.89
CA PHE A 158 7.65 -3.74 22.21
C PHE A 158 7.51 -3.00 20.88
N GLY A 159 7.65 -1.67 20.87
CA GLY A 159 7.49 -0.89 19.64
C GLY A 159 8.61 -1.16 18.61
N LYS A 160 9.81 -1.52 19.05
CA LYS A 160 10.88 -1.98 18.16
C LYS A 160 10.55 -3.33 17.51
N ALA A 161 10.02 -4.27 18.29
CA ALA A 161 9.59 -5.58 17.79
C ALA A 161 8.42 -5.43 16.81
N LEU A 162 7.40 -4.64 17.19
CA LEU A 162 6.25 -4.35 16.34
C LEU A 162 6.67 -3.72 15.00
N TYR A 163 7.56 -2.74 15.01
CA TYR A 163 8.01 -2.07 13.80
C TYR A 163 8.78 -2.99 12.84
N ARG A 164 9.40 -4.07 13.31
CA ARG A 164 10.05 -5.07 12.46
C ARG A 164 9.05 -5.78 11.53
N CYS A 165 7.78 -5.89 11.94
CA CYS A 165 6.74 -6.48 11.09
C CYS A 165 6.56 -5.72 9.77
N ARG A 166 6.99 -4.44 9.68
CA ARG A 166 6.90 -3.65 8.45
C ARG A 166 7.59 -4.29 7.25
N ILE A 167 8.60 -5.13 7.48
CA ILE A 167 9.30 -5.83 6.39
C ILE A 167 8.36 -6.72 5.57
N GLN A 168 7.24 -7.16 6.14
CA GLN A 168 6.26 -8.01 5.46
C GLN A 168 5.66 -7.33 4.24
N ILE A 169 5.43 -6.00 4.26
CA ILE A 169 4.88 -5.30 3.09
C ILE A 169 5.89 -5.26 1.94
N GLU A 170 7.18 -5.21 2.23
CA GLU A 170 8.25 -5.28 1.23
C GLU A 170 8.24 -6.65 0.55
N HIS A 171 8.03 -7.73 1.33
CA HIS A 171 7.86 -9.08 0.80
C HIS A 171 6.58 -9.20 -0.04
N CYS A 172 5.45 -8.65 0.42
CA CYS A 172 4.22 -8.63 -0.36
C CYS A 172 4.41 -7.93 -1.72
N PHE A 173 5.07 -6.76 -1.73
CA PHE A 173 5.38 -6.06 -2.98
C PHE A 173 6.36 -6.82 -3.87
N ALA A 174 7.37 -7.47 -3.30
CA ALA A 174 8.32 -8.28 -4.06
C ALA A 174 7.64 -9.47 -4.72
N HIS A 175 6.82 -10.20 -3.98
CA HIS A 175 6.04 -11.33 -4.51
C HIS A 175 5.03 -10.89 -5.57
N LEU A 176 4.31 -9.79 -5.33
CA LEU A 176 3.36 -9.24 -6.29
C LEU A 176 4.06 -8.76 -7.57
N ALA A 177 5.25 -8.18 -7.46
CA ALA A 177 5.99 -7.65 -8.61
C ALA A 177 6.59 -8.76 -9.47
N ALA A 178 7.34 -9.68 -8.88
CA ALA A 178 8.23 -10.56 -9.62
C ALA A 178 7.63 -11.94 -9.93
N TRP A 179 7.30 -12.71 -8.91
CA TRP A 179 7.13 -14.16 -9.09
C TRP A 179 5.67 -14.58 -9.31
N VAL A 180 4.79 -14.23 -8.40
CA VAL A 180 3.41 -14.72 -8.42
C VAL A 180 2.48 -13.76 -9.15
N GLY A 181 2.66 -12.47 -8.88
CA GLY A 181 1.79 -11.42 -9.39
C GLY A 181 2.11 -10.99 -10.82
N GLY A 182 3.39 -10.92 -11.18
CA GLY A 182 3.84 -10.36 -12.46
C GLY A 182 3.31 -8.94 -12.68
N LEU A 183 3.31 -8.14 -11.61
CA LEU A 183 2.86 -6.75 -11.68
C LEU A 183 3.82 -5.89 -12.49
N GLU A 184 5.12 -6.16 -12.37
CA GLU A 184 6.21 -5.48 -13.05
C GLU A 184 6.99 -6.42 -13.97
N PRO A 185 7.58 -5.87 -15.05
CA PRO A 185 7.38 -4.51 -15.58
C PRO A 185 5.98 -4.33 -16.19
N LEU A 186 5.48 -3.09 -16.18
CA LEU A 186 4.23 -2.79 -16.88
C LEU A 186 4.39 -3.05 -18.36
N PRO A 187 3.59 -3.96 -18.98
CA PRO A 187 3.66 -4.23 -20.40
C PRO A 187 3.51 -2.94 -21.24
N PHE A 188 4.16 -2.85 -22.39
CA PHE A 188 4.16 -1.64 -23.22
C PHE A 188 2.76 -1.19 -23.66
N TRP A 189 1.80 -2.09 -23.72
CA TRP A 189 0.39 -1.83 -24.07
C TRP A 189 -0.47 -1.41 -22.86
N VAL A 190 0.03 -1.58 -21.62
CA VAL A 190 -0.62 -1.12 -20.38
C VAL A 190 -0.20 0.31 -20.12
N ARG A 191 -0.86 1.23 -20.79
CA ARG A 191 -0.67 2.69 -20.65
C ARG A 191 -2.02 3.33 -20.42
N ARG A 192 -2.04 4.53 -19.86
CA ARG A 192 -3.21 5.28 -19.38
C ARG A 192 -3.70 4.77 -18.04
N PHE A 193 -4.06 5.72 -17.19
CA PHE A 193 -4.43 5.47 -15.78
C PHE A 193 -5.42 4.32 -15.61
N HIS A 194 -6.55 4.36 -16.34
CA HIS A 194 -7.58 3.32 -16.22
C HIS A 194 -7.08 1.91 -16.60
N ARG A 195 -6.16 1.80 -17.56
CA ARG A 195 -5.60 0.48 -17.95
C ARG A 195 -4.62 -0.03 -16.91
N VAL A 196 -3.79 0.87 -16.37
CA VAL A 196 -2.86 0.52 -15.30
C VAL A 196 -3.62 0.11 -14.06
N ARG A 197 -4.70 0.84 -13.70
CA ARG A 197 -5.57 0.48 -12.57
C ARG A 197 -6.18 -0.92 -12.75
N ASN A 198 -6.76 -1.21 -13.91
CA ASN A 198 -7.33 -2.53 -14.18
C ASN A 198 -6.27 -3.63 -14.20
N TRP A 199 -5.06 -3.32 -14.67
CA TRP A 199 -3.93 -4.26 -14.62
C TRP A 199 -3.55 -4.58 -13.18
N VAL A 200 -3.34 -3.56 -12.35
CA VAL A 200 -3.03 -3.72 -10.92
C VAL A 200 -4.11 -4.56 -10.25
N HIS A 201 -5.39 -4.20 -10.44
CA HIS A 201 -6.52 -4.91 -9.84
C HIS A 201 -6.55 -6.39 -10.24
N ALA A 202 -6.42 -6.69 -11.53
CA ALA A 202 -6.36 -8.07 -12.00
C ALA A 202 -5.17 -8.85 -11.42
N LYS A 203 -4.01 -8.20 -11.27
CA LYS A 203 -2.82 -8.82 -10.68
C LYS A 203 -2.98 -9.09 -9.18
N LEU A 204 -3.65 -8.20 -8.44
CA LEU A 204 -4.00 -8.43 -7.04
C LEU A 204 -4.88 -9.66 -6.87
N ILE A 205 -5.95 -9.76 -7.66
CA ILE A 205 -6.86 -10.91 -7.63
C ILE A 205 -6.12 -12.21 -7.96
N LEU A 206 -5.34 -12.23 -9.04
CA LEU A 206 -4.57 -13.42 -9.43
C LEU A 206 -3.55 -13.81 -8.36
N TYR A 207 -2.89 -12.83 -7.74
CA TYR A 207 -1.97 -13.05 -6.65
C TYR A 207 -2.67 -13.70 -5.45
N ALA A 208 -3.82 -13.16 -5.03
CA ALA A 208 -4.58 -13.70 -3.92
C ALA A 208 -5.03 -15.15 -4.17
N VAL A 209 -5.60 -15.44 -5.34
CA VAL A 209 -6.03 -16.80 -5.69
C VAL A 209 -4.86 -17.79 -5.66
N LYS A 210 -3.69 -17.39 -6.15
CA LYS A 210 -2.48 -18.25 -6.11
C LYS A 210 -2.01 -18.51 -4.69
N GLN A 211 -2.00 -17.46 -3.84
CA GLN A 211 -1.60 -17.60 -2.43
C GLN A 211 -2.56 -18.52 -1.66
N MET A 212 -3.86 -18.33 -1.83
CA MET A 212 -4.87 -19.17 -1.18
C MET A 212 -4.76 -20.63 -1.64
N ARG A 213 -4.54 -20.88 -2.94
CA ARG A 213 -4.32 -22.23 -3.45
C ARG A 213 -3.09 -22.89 -2.82
N SER A 214 -1.98 -22.14 -2.70
CA SER A 214 -0.76 -22.68 -2.09
C SER A 214 -0.95 -23.02 -0.61
N GLN A 215 -1.78 -22.25 0.12
CA GLN A 215 -2.12 -22.54 1.51
C GLN A 215 -2.98 -23.81 1.65
N LEU A 216 -3.94 -24.03 0.76
CA LEU A 216 -4.77 -25.24 0.75
C LEU A 216 -3.93 -26.50 0.51
N ILE A 217 -3.01 -26.48 -0.46
CA ILE A 217 -2.13 -27.62 -0.78
C ILE A 217 -1.14 -27.92 0.37
N ALA A 218 -0.79 -26.95 1.19
CA ALA A 218 0.12 -27.15 2.33
C ALA A 218 -0.56 -27.76 3.56
N ILE A 219 -1.89 -27.91 3.56
CA ILE A 219 -2.68 -28.49 4.65
C ILE A 219 -3.03 -29.97 4.36
N GLU A 220 -2.95 -30.40 3.11
CA GLU A 220 -3.06 -31.79 2.68
C GLU A 220 -1.72 -32.53 2.81
#